data_0ef76752db1ccbe1c9ebcf3759ad1522
#
_entry.id   0ef76752db1ccbe1c9ebcf3759ad1522
#
_cell.length_a   1.000
_cell.length_b   1.000
_cell.length_c   1.000
_cell.angle_alpha   90.00
_cell.angle_beta   90.00
_cell.angle_gamma   90.00
#
_symmetry.space_group_name_H-M   'P 1'
#
loop_
_entity.id
_entity.type
_entity.pdbx_description
1 polymer ?
#
loop_
_entity_poly.entity_id
_entity_poly.type
_entity_poly.pdbx_seq_one_letter_code
_entity_poly.pdbx_strand_id
1 'polypeptide(L)'
;MEDKLFTDKKQLAKDEEKEKAKEAVEEKHEEHKKHEEKKAEKKEEKKEEKKREIVLERVHTVSLVDAYKKTATKRSDYAINLLKAFALRHMKGAKVRIATAVNDTIRKSSKKPVKKIRLNMTKDKEGLVLVEPVKK
;
A
#
# COMPACT_ATOMS: atom_id res chain seq x y z
N MET A 1 53.83 5.93 -41.23
CA MET A 1 52.43 5.51 -41.54
C MET A 1 51.69 4.86 -40.36
N GLU A 2 52.28 4.73 -39.20
CA GLU A 2 51.67 4.04 -38.01
C GLU A 2 50.82 4.95 -37.13
N ASP A 3 51.00 6.25 -37.17
CA ASP A 3 50.28 7.20 -36.27
C ASP A 3 48.81 7.47 -36.64
N LYS A 4 48.41 7.21 -37.89
CA LYS A 4 47.02 7.40 -38.33
C LYS A 4 46.07 6.29 -37.84
N LEU A 5 46.55 5.06 -37.71
CA LEU A 5 45.77 3.90 -37.24
C LEU A 5 45.44 3.96 -35.74
N PHE A 6 46.25 4.66 -34.97
CA PHE A 6 46.03 4.78 -33.51
C PHE A 6 44.98 5.84 -33.17
N THR A 7 44.86 6.91 -33.98
CA THR A 7 43.84 7.96 -33.78
C THR A 7 42.46 7.48 -34.17
N ASP A 8 42.31 6.66 -35.21
CA ASP A 8 41.00 6.13 -35.64
C ASP A 8 40.41 5.14 -34.63
N LYS A 9 41.24 4.28 -34.00
CA LYS A 9 40.79 3.38 -32.93
C LYS A 9 40.31 4.11 -31.68
N LYS A 10 40.90 5.26 -31.37
CA LYS A 10 40.54 6.06 -30.19
C LYS A 10 39.27 6.88 -30.42
N GLN A 11 38.94 7.20 -31.65
CA GLN A 11 37.67 7.84 -31.99
C GLN A 11 36.53 6.86 -32.03
N LEU A 12 36.68 5.67 -32.59
CA LEU A 12 35.69 4.60 -32.59
C LEU A 12 35.28 4.19 -31.14
N ALA A 13 36.24 4.07 -30.20
CA ALA A 13 35.97 3.74 -28.82
C ALA A 13 35.18 4.86 -28.08
N LYS A 14 35.37 6.13 -28.44
CA LYS A 14 34.65 7.26 -27.89
C LYS A 14 33.21 7.37 -28.41
N ASP A 15 32.97 6.94 -29.62
CA ASP A 15 31.64 6.95 -30.23
C ASP A 15 30.79 5.81 -29.69
N GLU A 16 31.36 4.62 -29.46
CA GLU A 16 30.68 3.50 -28.78
C GLU A 16 30.33 3.83 -27.31
N GLU A 17 31.20 4.54 -26.60
CA GLU A 17 30.93 4.95 -25.20
C GLU A 17 29.82 6.01 -25.13
N LYS A 18 29.74 6.89 -26.14
CA LYS A 18 28.66 7.89 -26.25
C LYS A 18 27.31 7.28 -26.63
N GLU A 19 27.31 6.24 -27.44
CA GLU A 19 26.09 5.54 -27.84
C GLU A 19 25.52 4.74 -26.68
N LYS A 20 26.34 4.01 -25.93
CA LYS A 20 25.95 3.33 -24.69
C LYS A 20 25.45 4.27 -23.60
N ALA A 21 26.02 5.48 -23.50
CA ALA A 21 25.56 6.49 -22.56
C ALA A 21 24.19 7.08 -22.93
N LYS A 22 23.87 7.17 -24.22
CA LYS A 22 22.57 7.62 -24.72
C LYS A 22 21.49 6.58 -24.48
N GLU A 23 21.79 5.31 -24.75
CA GLU A 23 20.86 4.20 -24.53
C GLU A 23 20.50 4.04 -23.03
N ALA A 24 21.46 4.18 -22.12
CA ALA A 24 21.24 4.13 -20.67
C ALA A 24 20.42 5.33 -20.14
N VAL A 25 20.46 6.48 -20.83
CA VAL A 25 19.64 7.65 -20.47
C VAL A 25 18.20 7.49 -20.97
N GLU A 26 18.02 6.86 -22.11
CA GLU A 26 16.70 6.60 -22.70
C GLU A 26 15.94 5.54 -21.92
N GLU A 27 16.59 4.45 -21.49
CA GLU A 27 16.00 3.44 -20.59
C GLU A 27 15.55 4.03 -19.26
N LYS A 28 16.34 4.91 -18.64
CA LYS A 28 15.95 5.60 -17.40
C LYS A 28 14.78 6.56 -17.61
N HIS A 29 14.62 7.14 -18.78
CA HIS A 29 13.52 8.04 -19.10
C HIS A 29 12.21 7.27 -19.31
N GLU A 30 12.26 6.05 -19.88
CA GLU A 30 11.09 5.17 -20.01
C GLU A 30 10.63 4.60 -18.66
N GLU A 31 11.56 4.20 -17.79
CA GLU A 31 11.21 3.75 -16.42
C GLU A 31 10.55 4.87 -15.63
N HIS A 32 11.04 6.10 -15.74
CA HIS A 32 10.46 7.24 -15.04
C HIS A 32 9.04 7.56 -15.54
N LYS A 33 8.81 7.43 -16.86
CA LYS A 33 7.49 7.64 -17.47
C LYS A 33 6.48 6.57 -17.05
N LYS A 34 6.89 5.30 -17.01
CA LYS A 34 6.06 4.19 -16.49
C LYS A 34 5.73 4.33 -15.01
N HIS A 35 6.62 4.94 -14.22
CA HIS A 35 6.40 5.17 -12.81
C HIS A 35 5.42 6.33 -12.57
N GLU A 36 5.44 7.36 -13.44
CA GLU A 36 4.49 8.48 -13.39
C GLU A 36 3.08 8.07 -13.83
N GLU A 37 2.95 7.27 -14.89
CA GLU A 37 1.65 6.71 -15.32
C GLU A 37 1.02 5.83 -14.25
N LYS A 38 1.79 4.93 -13.63
CA LYS A 38 1.31 4.12 -12.49
C LYS A 38 0.91 4.97 -11.28
N LYS A 39 1.53 6.13 -11.11
CA LYS A 39 1.21 7.06 -10.02
C LYS A 39 -0.03 7.90 -10.33
N ALA A 40 -0.31 8.16 -11.61
CA ALA A 40 -1.51 8.83 -12.07
C ALA A 40 -2.73 7.90 -12.00
N GLU A 41 -2.63 6.63 -12.45
CA GLU A 41 -3.68 5.62 -12.32
C GLU A 41 -4.04 5.36 -10.85
N LYS A 42 -3.03 5.26 -9.98
CA LYS A 42 -3.25 5.08 -8.54
C LYS A 42 -3.90 6.30 -7.87
N LYS A 43 -3.78 7.48 -8.49
CA LYS A 43 -4.40 8.73 -8.03
C LYS A 43 -5.84 8.86 -8.52
N GLU A 44 -6.15 8.28 -9.68
CA GLU A 44 -7.52 8.19 -10.21
C GLU A 44 -8.34 7.12 -9.48
N GLU A 45 -7.80 5.92 -9.23
CA GLU A 45 -8.45 4.92 -8.35
C GLU A 45 -8.77 5.48 -6.97
N LYS A 46 -7.86 6.31 -6.41
CA LYS A 46 -8.08 6.97 -5.11
C LYS A 46 -9.14 8.09 -5.17
N LYS A 47 -9.42 8.62 -6.35
CA LYS A 47 -10.49 9.62 -6.58
C LYS A 47 -11.86 8.95 -6.77
N GLU A 48 -11.90 7.76 -7.38
CA GLU A 48 -13.14 6.98 -7.50
C GLU A 48 -13.57 6.38 -6.15
N GLU A 49 -12.64 6.00 -5.27
CA GLU A 49 -12.96 5.60 -3.89
C GLU A 49 -13.71 6.68 -3.09
N LYS A 50 -13.57 7.95 -3.44
CA LYS A 50 -14.29 9.07 -2.78
C LYS A 50 -15.75 9.25 -3.19
N LYS A 51 -16.23 8.52 -4.20
CA LYS A 51 -17.64 8.59 -4.66
C LYS A 51 -18.52 7.45 -4.15
N ARG A 52 -18.05 6.66 -3.19
CA ARG A 52 -18.85 5.58 -2.59
C ARG A 52 -19.98 6.18 -1.76
N GLU A 53 -21.20 5.73 -2.01
CA GLU A 53 -22.34 6.15 -1.22
C GLU A 53 -22.33 5.45 0.13
N ILE A 54 -21.93 6.17 1.17
CA ILE A 54 -21.88 5.71 2.54
C ILE A 54 -23.31 5.67 3.09
N VAL A 55 -23.75 4.52 3.49
CA VAL A 55 -25.08 4.30 4.09
C VAL A 55 -25.03 4.45 5.61
N LEU A 56 -23.95 4.01 6.23
CA LEU A 56 -23.81 3.99 7.67
C LEU A 56 -22.37 4.30 8.09
N GLU A 57 -22.21 5.23 8.99
CA GLU A 57 -20.92 5.55 9.59
C GLU A 57 -21.04 5.49 11.12
N ARG A 58 -20.13 4.75 11.77
CA ARG A 58 -20.10 4.61 13.22
C ARG A 58 -18.68 4.51 13.75
N VAL A 59 -18.45 5.13 14.90
CA VAL A 59 -17.19 5.03 15.61
C VAL A 59 -17.32 3.97 16.70
N HIS A 60 -16.44 2.98 16.68
CA HIS A 60 -16.41 1.89 17.65
C HIS A 60 -15.06 1.80 18.34
N THR A 61 -15.08 1.44 19.63
CA THR A 61 -13.87 1.03 20.35
C THR A 61 -13.88 -0.49 20.45
N VAL A 62 -12.92 -1.13 19.75
CA VAL A 62 -12.81 -2.58 19.67
C VAL A 62 -11.78 -3.09 20.66
N SER A 63 -12.14 -4.11 21.45
CA SER A 63 -11.20 -4.81 22.34
C SER A 63 -10.56 -5.97 21.58
N LEU A 64 -9.22 -6.01 21.56
CA LEU A 64 -8.43 -7.06 20.93
C LEU A 64 -7.73 -7.95 21.99
N VAL A 65 -8.21 -7.93 23.24
CA VAL A 65 -7.60 -8.67 24.37
C VAL A 65 -7.57 -10.17 24.12
N ASP A 66 -8.59 -10.71 23.45
CA ASP A 66 -8.63 -12.14 23.12
C ASP A 66 -7.48 -12.62 22.23
N ALA A 67 -6.83 -11.71 21.51
CA ALA A 67 -5.63 -12.04 20.75
C ALA A 67 -4.47 -12.53 21.64
N TYR A 68 -4.44 -12.10 22.88
CA TYR A 68 -3.42 -12.51 23.84
C TYR A 68 -3.54 -13.97 24.33
N LYS A 69 -4.69 -14.60 24.10
CA LYS A 69 -4.87 -16.04 24.34
C LYS A 69 -4.12 -16.92 23.34
N LYS A 70 -3.64 -16.33 22.22
CA LYS A 70 -2.87 -17.04 21.19
C LYS A 70 -1.36 -16.87 21.40
N THR A 71 -0.59 -17.74 20.73
CA THR A 71 0.88 -17.66 20.73
C THR A 71 1.37 -16.31 20.19
N ALA A 72 2.51 -15.84 20.66
CA ALA A 72 3.04 -14.51 20.34
C ALA A 72 3.15 -14.23 18.83
N THR A 73 3.52 -15.24 18.04
CA THR A 73 3.67 -15.13 16.58
C THR A 73 2.34 -14.94 15.85
N LYS A 74 1.23 -15.51 16.38
CA LYS A 74 -0.10 -15.48 15.73
C LYS A 74 -1.02 -14.38 16.29
N ARG A 75 -0.56 -13.60 17.28
CA ARG A 75 -1.41 -12.60 17.95
C ARG A 75 -1.90 -11.51 17.02
N SER A 76 -1.04 -10.96 16.19
CA SER A 76 -1.40 -9.87 15.27
C SER A 76 -2.40 -10.32 14.21
N ASP A 77 -2.21 -11.50 13.64
CA ASP A 77 -3.14 -12.03 12.64
C ASP A 77 -4.50 -12.35 13.26
N TYR A 78 -4.48 -12.91 14.47
CA TYR A 78 -5.71 -13.18 15.19
C TYR A 78 -6.45 -11.87 15.59
N ALA A 79 -5.71 -10.82 15.98
CA ALA A 79 -6.29 -9.51 16.27
C ALA A 79 -7.00 -8.90 15.04
N ILE A 80 -6.40 -9.04 13.84
CA ILE A 80 -7.01 -8.60 12.59
C ILE A 80 -8.29 -9.40 12.29
N ASN A 81 -8.28 -10.71 12.55
CA ASN A 81 -9.46 -11.55 12.35
C ASN A 81 -10.59 -11.20 13.34
N LEU A 82 -10.25 -10.92 14.61
CA LEU A 82 -11.22 -10.42 15.60
C LEU A 82 -11.83 -9.09 15.16
N LEU A 83 -11.02 -8.18 14.63
CA LEU A 83 -11.50 -6.90 14.10
C LEU A 83 -12.46 -7.09 12.91
N LYS A 84 -12.13 -7.98 11.97
CA LYS A 84 -13.01 -8.31 10.85
C LYS A 84 -14.35 -8.90 11.33
N ALA A 85 -14.28 -9.86 12.25
CA ALA A 85 -15.48 -10.49 12.81
C ALA A 85 -16.37 -9.48 13.56
N PHE A 86 -15.74 -8.55 14.31
CA PHE A 86 -16.44 -7.46 14.98
C PHE A 86 -17.15 -6.55 13.98
N ALA A 87 -16.43 -6.10 12.94
CA ALA A 87 -16.97 -5.22 11.90
C ALA A 87 -18.16 -5.87 11.16
N LEU A 88 -18.06 -7.14 10.78
CA LEU A 88 -19.17 -7.88 10.15
C LEU A 88 -20.40 -7.95 11.05
N ARG A 89 -20.22 -8.25 12.34
CA ARG A 89 -21.31 -8.39 13.31
C ARG A 89 -22.04 -7.06 13.54
N HIS A 90 -21.29 -5.98 13.74
CA HIS A 90 -21.88 -4.68 14.12
C HIS A 90 -22.39 -3.87 12.94
N MET A 91 -21.73 -3.95 11.79
CA MET A 91 -22.13 -3.21 10.58
C MET A 91 -23.05 -4.03 9.67
N LYS A 92 -23.24 -5.33 9.96
CA LYS A 92 -24.05 -6.24 9.13
C LYS A 92 -23.65 -6.15 7.63
N GLY A 93 -22.35 -6.10 7.38
CA GLY A 93 -21.78 -6.06 6.03
C GLY A 93 -21.49 -7.45 5.48
N ALA A 94 -21.33 -7.55 4.16
CA ALA A 94 -20.94 -8.79 3.49
C ALA A 94 -19.41 -8.98 3.44
N LYS A 95 -18.68 -7.87 3.28
CA LYS A 95 -17.20 -7.87 3.17
C LYS A 95 -16.61 -6.77 4.03
N VAL A 96 -15.39 -6.99 4.55
CA VAL A 96 -14.66 -5.99 5.34
C VAL A 96 -13.31 -5.69 4.72
N ARG A 97 -13.03 -4.42 4.48
CA ARG A 97 -11.73 -3.89 4.08
C ARG A 97 -11.14 -3.08 5.24
N ILE A 98 -9.92 -3.38 5.62
CA ILE A 98 -9.20 -2.67 6.68
C ILE A 98 -8.20 -1.73 6.03
N ALA A 99 -8.18 -0.46 6.42
CA ALA A 99 -7.20 0.50 5.96
C ALA A 99 -5.78 0.11 6.40
N THR A 100 -4.78 0.42 5.58
CA THR A 100 -3.37 0.12 5.85
C THR A 100 -2.92 0.69 7.19
N ALA A 101 -3.30 1.91 7.52
CA ALA A 101 -2.96 2.56 8.78
C ALA A 101 -3.44 1.79 10.03
N VAL A 102 -4.61 1.16 9.97
CA VAL A 102 -5.13 0.30 11.05
C VAL A 102 -4.33 -0.99 11.14
N ASN A 103 -4.06 -1.60 9.99
CA ASN A 103 -3.25 -2.83 9.91
C ASN A 103 -1.84 -2.59 10.48
N ASP A 104 -1.20 -1.48 10.13
CA ASP A 104 0.13 -1.11 10.62
C ASP A 104 0.13 -0.85 12.13
N THR A 105 -0.92 -0.19 12.64
CA THR A 105 -1.07 0.03 14.08
C THR A 105 -1.16 -1.29 14.86
N ILE A 106 -1.90 -2.27 14.34
CA ILE A 106 -2.03 -3.60 14.98
C ILE A 106 -0.74 -4.40 14.85
N ARG A 107 -0.06 -4.33 13.69
CA ARG A 107 1.16 -5.09 13.39
C ARG A 107 2.45 -4.43 13.89
N LYS A 108 2.43 -3.17 14.32
CA LYS A 108 3.59 -2.44 14.82
C LYS A 108 4.39 -3.25 15.86
N SER A 109 3.69 -4.02 16.68
CA SER A 109 4.31 -5.00 17.55
C SER A 109 3.66 -6.36 17.35
N SER A 110 4.29 -7.24 16.56
CA SER A 110 3.75 -8.57 16.24
C SER A 110 3.47 -9.43 17.48
N LYS A 111 4.31 -9.33 18.50
CA LYS A 111 4.18 -10.08 19.77
C LYS A 111 3.17 -9.45 20.74
N LYS A 112 2.98 -8.12 20.69
CA LYS A 112 2.11 -7.37 21.61
C LYS A 112 1.21 -6.39 20.85
N PRO A 113 0.18 -6.85 20.13
CA PRO A 113 -0.76 -5.98 19.43
C PRO A 113 -1.48 -5.07 20.43
N VAL A 114 -2.05 -3.98 19.93
CA VAL A 114 -2.82 -3.01 20.73
C VAL A 114 -4.02 -3.72 21.38
N LYS A 115 -4.23 -3.52 22.68
CA LYS A 115 -5.34 -4.16 23.42
C LYS A 115 -6.71 -3.58 23.09
N LYS A 116 -6.80 -2.27 22.85
CA LYS A 116 -8.03 -1.55 22.48
C LYS A 116 -7.72 -0.56 21.38
N ILE A 117 -8.56 -0.47 20.37
CA ILE A 117 -8.40 0.45 19.25
C ILE A 117 -9.74 1.14 18.96
N ARG A 118 -9.70 2.47 18.76
CA ARG A 118 -10.87 3.26 18.35
C ARG A 118 -10.82 3.47 16.85
N LEU A 119 -11.90 3.09 16.15
CA LEU A 119 -11.96 3.03 14.71
C LEU A 119 -13.27 3.63 14.20
N ASN A 120 -13.18 4.25 13.04
CA ASN A 120 -14.34 4.63 12.25
C ASN A 120 -14.66 3.51 11.27
N MET A 121 -15.91 3.07 11.25
CA MET A 121 -16.42 2.03 10.36
C MET A 121 -17.50 2.61 9.47
N THR A 122 -17.28 2.57 8.17
CA THR A 122 -18.24 3.02 7.16
C THR A 122 -18.76 1.81 6.39
N LYS A 123 -20.06 1.80 6.09
CA LYS A 123 -20.71 0.78 5.28
C LYS A 123 -21.25 1.39 4.00
N ASP A 124 -20.90 0.80 2.89
CA ASP A 124 -21.38 1.19 1.57
C ASP A 124 -22.70 0.48 1.22
N LYS A 125 -23.41 0.97 0.21
CA LYS A 125 -24.65 0.33 -0.33
C LYS A 125 -24.43 -1.11 -0.76
N GLU A 126 -23.25 -1.44 -1.25
CA GLU A 126 -22.86 -2.79 -1.67
C GLU A 126 -22.62 -3.78 -0.50
N GLY A 127 -22.74 -3.30 0.74
CA GLY A 127 -22.44 -4.09 1.94
C GLY A 127 -20.95 -4.22 2.25
N LEU A 128 -20.09 -3.46 1.59
CA LEU A 128 -18.67 -3.37 1.92
C LEU A 128 -18.50 -2.48 3.17
N VAL A 129 -17.80 -2.99 4.17
CA VAL A 129 -17.43 -2.24 5.37
C VAL A 129 -15.97 -1.83 5.29
N LEU A 130 -15.71 -0.53 5.31
CA LEU A 130 -14.37 0.02 5.41
C LEU A 130 -14.08 0.40 6.86
N VAL A 131 -12.89 0.02 7.33
CA VAL A 131 -12.44 0.28 8.71
C VAL A 131 -11.22 1.19 8.67
N GLU A 132 -11.36 2.40 9.22
CA GLU A 132 -10.35 3.44 9.23
C GLU A 132 -9.99 3.88 10.66
N PRO A 133 -8.80 4.45 10.89
CA PRO A 133 -8.49 5.06 12.16
C PRO A 133 -9.32 6.33 12.33
N VAL A 134 -9.77 6.62 13.56
CA VAL A 134 -10.40 7.91 13.87
C VAL A 134 -9.36 9.01 13.69
N LYS A 135 -9.61 9.94 12.81
CA LYS A 135 -8.81 11.17 12.68
C LYS A 135 -8.98 12.00 13.95
N LYS A 136 -7.85 12.38 14.55
CA LYS A 136 -7.85 13.36 15.65
C LYS A 136 -8.11 14.75 15.11
#